data_15c16745bbda8664c98d0719ac3d14b0
#
_entry.id   15c16745bbda8664c98d0719ac3d14b0
#
_cell.length_a   1.000
_cell.length_b   1.000
_cell.length_c   1.000
_cell.angle_alpha   90.00
_cell.angle_beta   90.00
_cell.angle_gamma   90.00
#
_symmetry.space_group_name_H-M   'P 1'
#
loop_
_entity.id
_entity.type
_entity.pdbx_description
1 polymer ?
#
loop_
_entity_poly.entity_id
_entity_poly.type
_entity_poly.pdbx_seq_one_letter_code
_entity_poly.pdbx_strand_id
1 'polypeptide(L)'
;VGSEMCIRDSYDTWSSYTPEEEGIVVAYTSVYGHTKEAVNQFVEKLKSKGCPKVVVYDLARDDMSQALSDAFRYSKLVLATTTYNAGIYPFMNDFITRLVEHNFQNRTVGIIENGSWAPLAAKVMKNMLSECKKINWLDTTVKIMSAVNQENRDQMEAMASELCKEYIAKNDELANKNDMTALFRIGYGLYVVTSNDGKKDNGLIVNTVTQLTDSPFRVAVNINKTNYSHHVIKQTGVMNVNCLSVEAPFSVFEQFGFQSGRSVDKFAGQKVNRSDNGLIFLDKYINAFMSLKVEQYVDLGTHGMFICSVTEARVVSDQETMSYTYYQKNVKPKPETEGKKGFVCKVCGYIYEGDELPEDIICPLCKHGAVDFEPIQ
;
A
#
# COMPACT_ATOMS: atom_id res chain seq x y z
N VAL A 1 18.37 23.27 8.43
CA VAL A 1 19.84 23.28 8.53
C VAL A 1 20.20 21.92 9.09
N GLY A 2 20.65 20.99 8.22
CA GLY A 2 21.15 19.69 8.65
C GLY A 2 22.41 19.87 9.48
N SER A 3 22.65 18.99 10.45
CA SER A 3 23.90 19.02 11.21
C SER A 3 25.08 18.74 10.26
N GLU A 4 26.26 19.27 10.54
CA GLU A 4 27.49 19.02 9.76
C GLU A 4 27.76 17.51 9.57
N MET A 5 27.34 16.69 10.53
CA MET A 5 27.44 15.24 10.50
C MET A 5 26.57 14.63 9.38
N CYS A 6 25.32 15.09 9.19
CA CYS A 6 24.45 14.61 8.12
C CYS A 6 24.98 14.97 6.72
N ILE A 7 25.59 16.14 6.56
CA ILE A 7 26.18 16.57 5.30
C ILE A 7 27.39 15.69 4.96
N ARG A 8 28.24 15.41 5.94
CA ARG A 8 29.42 14.57 5.78
C ARG A 8 29.05 13.13 5.39
N ASP A 9 28.07 12.55 6.05
CA ASP A 9 27.56 11.19 5.76
C ASP A 9 27.00 11.10 4.33
N SER A 10 26.30 12.14 3.87
CA SER A 10 25.81 12.21 2.48
C SER A 10 26.96 12.28 1.46
N TYR A 11 27.98 13.09 1.73
CA TYR A 11 29.17 13.16 0.86
C TYR A 11 29.95 11.85 0.81
N ASP A 12 30.08 11.15 1.91
CA ASP A 12 30.75 9.84 1.97
C ASP A 12 29.97 8.81 1.14
N THR A 13 28.64 8.82 1.22
CA THR A 13 27.75 7.96 0.42
C THR A 13 27.90 8.24 -1.07
N TRP A 14 27.87 9.51 -1.47
CA TRP A 14 27.97 9.89 -2.90
C TRP A 14 29.37 9.65 -3.47
N SER A 15 30.43 10.00 -2.73
CA SER A 15 31.81 9.81 -3.19
C SER A 15 32.21 8.34 -3.30
N SER A 16 31.61 7.46 -2.51
CA SER A 16 31.81 6.02 -2.59
C SER A 16 30.90 5.32 -3.60
N TYR A 17 29.95 6.04 -4.23
CA TYR A 17 28.90 5.48 -5.08
C TYR A 17 28.05 4.42 -4.38
N THR A 18 27.92 4.51 -3.07
CA THR A 18 27.02 3.65 -2.30
C THR A 18 25.57 4.09 -2.54
N PRO A 19 24.61 3.17 -2.75
CA PRO A 19 23.20 3.53 -2.83
C PRO A 19 22.72 4.25 -1.58
N GLU A 20 21.93 5.32 -1.74
CA GLU A 20 21.33 6.04 -0.61
C GLU A 20 20.18 5.28 -0.02
N GLU A 21 19.41 4.62 -0.88
CA GLU A 21 18.18 3.92 -0.51
C GLU A 21 18.07 2.57 -1.21
N GLU A 22 17.44 1.62 -0.54
CA GLU A 22 17.03 0.37 -1.17
C GLU A 22 15.82 0.60 -2.06
N GLY A 23 15.93 0.18 -3.31
CA GLY A 23 14.85 0.34 -4.28
C GLY A 23 15.28 -0.05 -5.69
N ILE A 24 14.31 -0.03 -6.60
CA ILE A 24 14.49 -0.40 -8.00
C ILE A 24 14.00 0.76 -8.87
N VAL A 25 14.88 1.26 -9.74
CA VAL A 25 14.50 2.16 -10.82
C VAL A 25 14.23 1.33 -12.07
N VAL A 26 13.10 1.54 -12.73
CA VAL A 26 12.77 0.95 -14.02
C VAL A 26 12.72 2.07 -15.05
N ALA A 27 13.78 2.20 -15.83
CA ALA A 27 13.88 3.18 -16.92
C ALA A 27 13.55 2.50 -18.25
N TYR A 28 12.55 3.03 -18.97
CA TYR A 28 12.12 2.39 -20.21
C TYR A 28 11.86 3.37 -21.35
N THR A 29 11.88 2.82 -22.57
CA THR A 29 11.37 3.46 -23.77
C THR A 29 10.42 2.51 -24.50
N SER A 30 9.36 3.04 -25.09
CA SER A 30 8.38 2.24 -25.83
C SER A 30 7.90 3.00 -27.06
N VAL A 31 7.97 2.37 -28.22
CA VAL A 31 7.51 2.96 -29.48
C VAL A 31 6.01 2.70 -29.71
N TYR A 32 5.60 1.45 -29.64
CA TYR A 32 4.23 1.00 -29.93
C TYR A 32 3.43 0.56 -28.68
N GLY A 33 3.94 0.81 -27.49
CA GLY A 33 3.27 0.46 -26.24
C GLY A 33 3.63 -0.92 -25.66
N HIS A 34 4.13 -1.85 -26.42
CA HIS A 34 4.40 -3.22 -25.93
C HIS A 34 5.46 -3.29 -24.83
N THR A 35 6.54 -2.52 -24.94
CA THR A 35 7.55 -2.45 -23.86
C THR A 35 6.97 -1.80 -22.61
N LYS A 36 6.14 -0.76 -22.76
CA LYS A 36 5.42 -0.13 -21.64
C LYS A 36 4.51 -1.12 -20.92
N GLU A 37 3.76 -1.92 -21.69
CA GLU A 37 2.87 -2.95 -21.12
C GLU A 37 3.67 -4.01 -20.34
N ALA A 38 4.80 -4.46 -20.89
CA ALA A 38 5.70 -5.38 -20.19
C ALA A 38 6.24 -4.79 -18.89
N VAL A 39 6.64 -3.50 -18.90
CA VAL A 39 7.12 -2.80 -17.71
C VAL A 39 6.02 -2.69 -16.66
N ASN A 40 4.79 -2.39 -17.05
CA ASN A 40 3.67 -2.31 -16.11
C ASN A 40 3.45 -3.66 -15.40
N GLN A 41 3.41 -4.77 -16.15
CA GLN A 41 3.28 -6.11 -15.58
C GLN A 41 4.46 -6.46 -14.67
N PHE A 42 5.67 -6.09 -15.06
CA PHE A 42 6.87 -6.33 -14.26
C PHE A 42 6.87 -5.54 -12.95
N VAL A 43 6.46 -4.27 -12.97
CA VAL A 43 6.36 -3.42 -11.78
C VAL A 43 5.37 -3.99 -10.76
N GLU A 44 4.23 -4.52 -11.21
CA GLU A 44 3.27 -5.17 -10.31
C GLU A 44 3.88 -6.43 -9.65
N LYS A 45 4.70 -7.21 -10.39
CA LYS A 45 5.45 -8.34 -9.82
C LYS A 45 6.47 -7.90 -8.77
N LEU A 46 7.21 -6.82 -9.00
CA LEU A 46 8.15 -6.27 -8.01
C LEU A 46 7.45 -5.84 -6.72
N LYS A 47 6.31 -5.16 -6.85
CA LYS A 47 5.49 -4.74 -5.71
C LYS A 47 4.95 -5.93 -4.93
N SER A 48 4.43 -6.94 -5.61
CA SER A 48 3.90 -8.16 -4.97
C SER A 48 4.97 -8.95 -4.20
N LYS A 49 6.24 -8.83 -4.59
CA LYS A 49 7.38 -9.46 -3.89
C LYS A 49 7.96 -8.61 -2.75
N GLY A 50 7.30 -7.51 -2.40
CA GLY A 50 7.67 -6.69 -1.24
C GLY A 50 8.86 -5.77 -1.50
N CYS A 51 9.12 -5.38 -2.76
CA CYS A 51 10.12 -4.35 -3.04
C CYS A 51 9.74 -3.04 -2.33
N PRO A 52 10.61 -2.45 -1.50
CA PRO A 52 10.29 -1.29 -0.66
C PRO A 52 10.00 -0.02 -1.47
N LYS A 53 10.64 0.11 -2.63
CA LYS A 53 10.47 1.25 -3.51
C LYS A 53 10.69 0.86 -4.96
N VAL A 54 9.72 1.17 -5.83
CA VAL A 54 9.84 1.03 -7.28
C VAL A 54 9.52 2.38 -7.91
N VAL A 55 10.46 2.93 -8.67
CA VAL A 55 10.30 4.17 -9.43
C VAL A 55 10.38 3.86 -10.91
N VAL A 56 9.49 4.42 -11.71
CA VAL A 56 9.36 4.09 -13.14
C VAL A 56 9.48 5.37 -13.96
N TYR A 57 10.30 5.34 -15.00
CA TYR A 57 10.51 6.45 -15.93
C TYR A 57 10.29 6.04 -17.38
N ASP A 58 9.37 6.72 -18.05
CA ASP A 58 9.28 6.75 -19.51
C ASP A 58 10.28 7.81 -20.02
N LEU A 59 11.48 7.37 -20.41
CA LEU A 59 12.57 8.28 -20.79
C LEU A 59 12.25 9.21 -21.96
N ALA A 60 11.20 8.92 -22.71
CA ALA A 60 10.73 9.77 -23.79
C ALA A 60 9.75 10.88 -23.33
N ARG A 61 9.24 10.80 -22.08
CA ARG A 61 8.17 11.68 -21.58
C ARG A 61 8.47 12.28 -20.21
N ASP A 62 9.21 11.56 -19.38
CA ASP A 62 9.55 11.98 -18.02
C ASP A 62 10.87 12.75 -18.01
N ASP A 63 11.18 13.42 -16.90
CA ASP A 63 12.44 14.15 -16.72
C ASP A 63 13.62 13.17 -16.62
N MET A 64 14.47 13.17 -17.65
CA MET A 64 15.66 12.33 -17.70
C MET A 64 16.66 12.67 -16.60
N SER A 65 16.73 13.91 -16.16
CA SER A 65 17.64 14.33 -15.07
C SER A 65 17.23 13.70 -13.75
N GLN A 66 15.92 13.60 -13.51
CA GLN A 66 15.39 12.92 -12.33
C GLN A 66 15.62 11.40 -12.42
N ALA A 67 15.40 10.80 -13.59
CA ALA A 67 15.69 9.38 -13.82
C ALA A 67 17.17 9.06 -13.59
N LEU A 68 18.07 9.95 -14.03
CA LEU A 68 19.51 9.83 -13.80
C LEU A 68 19.85 9.92 -12.31
N SER A 69 19.33 10.91 -11.61
CA SER A 69 19.51 11.10 -10.16
C SER A 69 19.07 9.84 -9.38
N ASP A 70 17.89 9.31 -9.70
CA ASP A 70 17.35 8.15 -9.02
C ASP A 70 18.13 6.85 -9.34
N ALA A 71 18.72 6.74 -10.55
CA ALA A 71 19.61 5.63 -10.88
C ALA A 71 20.88 5.59 -10.00
N PHE A 72 21.36 6.75 -9.53
CA PHE A 72 22.45 6.83 -8.55
C PHE A 72 21.95 6.68 -7.11
N ARG A 73 20.73 7.07 -6.82
CA ARG A 73 20.16 7.02 -5.47
C ARG A 73 19.82 5.59 -5.05
N TYR A 74 19.18 4.81 -5.92
CA TYR A 74 18.70 3.47 -5.60
C TYR A 74 19.70 2.37 -5.95
N SER A 75 19.59 1.24 -5.25
CA SER A 75 20.53 0.11 -5.35
C SER A 75 20.43 -0.67 -6.66
N LYS A 76 19.29 -0.64 -7.34
CA LYS A 76 19.01 -1.50 -8.50
C LYS A 76 18.38 -0.72 -9.65
N LEU A 77 18.80 -1.04 -10.88
CA LEU A 77 18.34 -0.41 -12.12
C LEU A 77 17.86 -1.48 -13.11
N VAL A 78 16.68 -1.32 -13.68
CA VAL A 78 16.18 -2.12 -14.80
C VAL A 78 16.05 -1.25 -16.03
N LEU A 79 16.69 -1.65 -17.10
CA LEU A 79 16.65 -0.97 -18.40
C LEU A 79 15.73 -1.74 -19.35
N ALA A 80 14.70 -1.09 -19.86
CA ALA A 80 13.72 -1.71 -20.75
C ALA A 80 13.59 -0.92 -22.05
N THR A 81 13.99 -1.51 -23.17
CA THR A 81 13.95 -0.81 -24.48
C THR A 81 13.72 -1.75 -25.64
N THR A 82 13.39 -1.16 -26.77
CA THR A 82 13.26 -1.88 -28.05
C THR A 82 14.52 -1.77 -28.88
N THR A 83 14.83 -2.82 -29.64
CA THR A 83 15.81 -2.76 -30.70
C THR A 83 15.33 -1.78 -31.78
N TYR A 84 16.17 -0.82 -32.13
CA TYR A 84 15.86 0.21 -33.10
C TYR A 84 17.08 0.50 -33.97
N ASN A 85 16.92 0.39 -35.27
CA ASN A 85 17.96 0.68 -36.29
C ASN A 85 19.32 0.01 -35.97
N ALA A 86 19.28 -1.30 -35.71
CA ALA A 86 20.44 -2.11 -35.29
C ALA A 86 21.12 -1.67 -33.97
N GLY A 87 20.48 -0.81 -33.20
CA GLY A 87 20.90 -0.32 -31.90
C GLY A 87 19.75 -0.33 -30.88
N ILE A 88 19.69 0.69 -30.06
CA ILE A 88 18.61 0.93 -29.09
C ILE A 88 17.92 2.26 -29.36
N TYR A 89 16.74 2.44 -28.78
CA TYR A 89 15.97 3.65 -28.98
C TYR A 89 16.71 4.91 -28.42
N PRO A 90 16.71 6.04 -29.13
CA PRO A 90 17.58 7.19 -28.84
C PRO A 90 17.56 7.67 -27.40
N PHE A 91 16.39 7.79 -26.75
CA PHE A 91 16.30 8.25 -25.37
C PHE A 91 16.97 7.28 -24.38
N MET A 92 16.92 5.97 -24.63
CA MET A 92 17.66 5.00 -23.83
C MET A 92 19.16 5.11 -24.07
N ASN A 93 19.57 5.36 -25.32
CA ASN A 93 20.98 5.58 -25.66
C ASN A 93 21.54 6.81 -24.94
N ASP A 94 20.81 7.93 -24.96
CA ASP A 94 21.19 9.17 -24.25
C ASP A 94 21.28 8.93 -22.74
N PHE A 95 20.29 8.26 -22.15
CA PHE A 95 20.28 7.94 -20.74
C PHE A 95 21.50 7.11 -20.33
N ILE A 96 21.81 6.04 -21.04
CA ILE A 96 22.97 5.18 -20.76
C ILE A 96 24.28 5.95 -20.96
N THR A 97 24.39 6.76 -22.01
CA THR A 97 25.58 7.61 -22.24
C THR A 97 25.84 8.51 -21.05
N ARG A 98 24.81 9.19 -20.53
CA ARG A 98 24.92 10.05 -19.33
C ARG A 98 25.30 9.24 -18.08
N LEU A 99 24.76 8.03 -17.91
CA LEU A 99 25.19 7.15 -16.81
C LEU A 99 26.70 6.88 -16.86
N VAL A 100 27.23 6.55 -18.05
CA VAL A 100 28.66 6.28 -18.27
C VAL A 100 29.50 7.54 -18.02
N GLU A 101 29.10 8.68 -18.56
CA GLU A 101 29.79 9.99 -18.37
C GLU A 101 29.89 10.39 -16.89
N HIS A 102 28.91 9.97 -16.06
CA HIS A 102 28.90 10.24 -14.62
C HIS A 102 29.48 9.11 -13.77
N ASN A 103 30.21 8.16 -14.40
CA ASN A 103 30.86 7.03 -13.71
C ASN A 103 29.88 6.12 -12.94
N PHE A 104 28.73 5.81 -13.53
CA PHE A 104 27.77 4.89 -12.93
C PHE A 104 28.42 3.57 -12.52
N GLN A 105 28.24 3.18 -11.28
CA GLN A 105 28.90 2.00 -10.73
C GLN A 105 28.22 1.48 -9.47
N ASN A 106 28.63 0.28 -9.03
CA ASN A 106 28.20 -0.33 -7.77
C ASN A 106 26.68 -0.51 -7.70
N ARG A 107 26.08 -1.03 -8.79
CA ARG A 107 24.62 -1.25 -8.89
C ARG A 107 24.33 -2.62 -9.49
N THR A 108 23.16 -3.16 -9.12
CA THR A 108 22.61 -4.33 -9.78
C THR A 108 21.75 -3.88 -10.97
N VAL A 109 21.98 -4.47 -12.14
CA VAL A 109 21.32 -4.07 -13.39
C VAL A 109 20.63 -5.25 -14.06
N GLY A 110 19.32 -5.09 -14.31
CA GLY A 110 18.49 -6.00 -15.08
C GLY A 110 18.13 -5.44 -16.46
N ILE A 111 17.85 -6.31 -17.42
CA ILE A 111 17.52 -5.92 -18.79
C ILE A 111 16.23 -6.59 -19.28
N ILE A 112 15.36 -5.76 -19.85
CA ILE A 112 14.18 -6.17 -20.62
C ILE A 112 14.38 -5.67 -22.06
N GLU A 113 14.58 -6.57 -23.00
CA GLU A 113 14.68 -6.20 -24.41
C GLU A 113 13.41 -6.55 -25.18
N ASN A 114 13.08 -5.73 -26.17
CA ASN A 114 12.01 -6.01 -27.11
C ASN A 114 12.52 -5.89 -28.56
N GLY A 115 12.03 -6.75 -29.43
CA GLY A 115 12.35 -6.70 -30.85
C GLY A 115 11.58 -7.77 -31.61
N SER A 116 11.18 -7.48 -32.87
CA SER A 116 10.34 -8.39 -33.65
C SER A 116 11.12 -9.46 -34.44
N TRP A 117 12.36 -9.19 -34.79
CA TRP A 117 13.14 -10.11 -35.68
C TRP A 117 14.41 -10.65 -35.02
N ALA A 118 15.30 -9.74 -34.62
CA ALA A 118 16.58 -10.06 -34.00
C ALA A 118 16.81 -9.04 -32.87
N PRO A 119 16.27 -9.29 -31.65
CA PRO A 119 16.50 -8.41 -30.54
C PRO A 119 17.99 -8.32 -30.22
N LEU A 120 18.52 -7.10 -30.23
CA LEU A 120 19.94 -6.78 -29.98
C LEU A 120 20.09 -5.80 -28.80
N ALA A 121 18.99 -5.29 -28.30
CA ALA A 121 19.00 -4.21 -27.31
C ALA A 121 19.79 -4.61 -26.04
N ALA A 122 19.64 -5.84 -25.56
CA ALA A 122 20.37 -6.32 -24.39
C ALA A 122 21.89 -6.29 -24.60
N LYS A 123 22.35 -6.77 -25.76
CA LYS A 123 23.76 -6.77 -26.10
C LYS A 123 24.33 -5.36 -26.22
N VAL A 124 23.56 -4.43 -26.82
CA VAL A 124 23.97 -3.03 -26.98
C VAL A 124 24.07 -2.36 -25.62
N MET A 125 23.05 -2.48 -24.77
CA MET A 125 23.05 -1.89 -23.43
C MET A 125 24.19 -2.43 -22.56
N LYS A 126 24.45 -3.75 -22.58
CA LYS A 126 25.59 -4.35 -21.86
C LYS A 126 26.94 -3.80 -22.36
N ASN A 127 27.08 -3.66 -23.66
CA ASN A 127 28.32 -3.10 -24.26
C ASN A 127 28.52 -1.63 -23.85
N MET A 128 27.48 -0.82 -23.88
CA MET A 128 27.57 0.59 -23.48
C MET A 128 27.98 0.75 -22.00
N LEU A 129 27.50 -0.14 -21.12
CA LEU A 129 27.84 -0.12 -19.69
C LEU A 129 29.10 -0.93 -19.35
N SER A 130 29.83 -1.46 -20.35
CA SER A 130 31.01 -2.31 -20.11
C SER A 130 32.18 -1.61 -19.40
N GLU A 131 32.25 -0.29 -19.51
CA GLU A 131 33.28 0.54 -18.82
C GLU A 131 32.87 0.88 -17.37
N CYS A 132 31.60 0.65 -17.02
CA CYS A 132 31.09 0.91 -15.67
C CYS A 132 31.62 -0.14 -14.68
N LYS A 133 32.12 0.31 -13.54
CA LYS A 133 32.74 -0.56 -12.54
C LYS A 133 31.70 -1.19 -11.62
N LYS A 134 31.95 -2.42 -11.17
CA LYS A 134 31.14 -3.11 -10.16
C LYS A 134 29.63 -3.16 -10.52
N ILE A 135 29.34 -3.39 -11.80
CA ILE A 135 27.97 -3.68 -12.22
C ILE A 135 27.69 -5.17 -11.99
N ASN A 136 26.70 -5.44 -11.13
CA ASN A 136 26.22 -6.79 -10.92
C ASN A 136 25.05 -7.05 -11.89
N TRP A 137 25.31 -7.82 -12.94
CA TRP A 137 24.27 -8.17 -13.92
C TRP A 137 23.40 -9.29 -13.37
N LEU A 138 22.07 -9.14 -13.55
CA LEU A 138 21.18 -10.26 -13.30
C LEU A 138 21.42 -11.38 -14.31
N ASP A 139 21.27 -12.62 -13.87
CA ASP A 139 21.35 -13.80 -14.73
C ASP A 139 20.21 -13.82 -15.73
N THR A 140 19.00 -13.42 -15.28
CA THR A 140 17.81 -13.37 -16.12
C THR A 140 17.78 -12.10 -16.97
N THR A 141 17.64 -12.27 -18.28
CA THR A 141 17.30 -11.21 -19.24
C THR A 141 15.91 -11.51 -19.83
N VAL A 142 14.99 -10.57 -19.76
CA VAL A 142 13.65 -10.73 -20.36
C VAL A 142 13.73 -10.37 -21.84
N LYS A 143 13.39 -11.33 -22.71
CA LYS A 143 13.46 -11.17 -24.16
C LYS A 143 12.08 -11.25 -24.79
N ILE A 144 11.54 -10.10 -25.19
CA ILE A 144 10.19 -9.97 -25.75
C ILE A 144 10.28 -9.92 -27.28
N MET A 145 9.43 -10.71 -27.94
CA MET A 145 9.27 -10.70 -29.40
C MET A 145 7.95 -10.00 -29.75
N SER A 146 7.98 -8.66 -29.79
CA SER A 146 6.84 -7.78 -30.00
C SER A 146 5.92 -7.69 -28.79
N ALA A 147 5.01 -8.65 -28.56
CA ALA A 147 4.07 -8.66 -27.43
C ALA A 147 4.49 -9.67 -26.36
N VAL A 148 4.07 -9.42 -25.11
CA VAL A 148 4.32 -10.31 -23.97
C VAL A 148 3.56 -11.63 -24.14
N ASN A 149 4.28 -12.74 -24.02
CA ASN A 149 3.74 -14.10 -23.99
C ASN A 149 3.95 -14.77 -22.62
N GLN A 150 3.62 -16.05 -22.46
CA GLN A 150 3.77 -16.76 -21.19
C GLN A 150 5.24 -16.90 -20.78
N GLU A 151 6.12 -17.24 -21.71
CA GLU A 151 7.57 -17.35 -21.45
C GLU A 151 8.13 -16.01 -20.90
N ASN A 152 7.70 -14.90 -21.47
CA ASN A 152 8.12 -13.57 -20.98
C ASN A 152 7.59 -13.29 -19.56
N ARG A 153 6.37 -13.73 -19.22
CA ARG A 153 5.84 -13.63 -17.86
C ARG A 153 6.68 -14.44 -16.87
N ASP A 154 7.13 -15.64 -17.28
CA ASP A 154 7.98 -16.49 -16.46
C ASP A 154 9.39 -15.88 -16.30
N GLN A 155 9.96 -15.32 -17.36
CA GLN A 155 11.22 -14.58 -17.30
C GLN A 155 11.12 -13.34 -16.40
N MET A 156 10.02 -12.56 -16.48
CA MET A 156 9.77 -11.42 -15.60
C MET A 156 9.61 -11.86 -14.15
N GLU A 157 8.97 -13.00 -13.90
CA GLU A 157 8.82 -13.57 -12.56
C GLU A 157 10.18 -13.97 -11.96
N ALA A 158 11.03 -14.63 -12.76
CA ALA A 158 12.39 -15.02 -12.38
C ALA A 158 13.24 -13.76 -12.07
N MET A 159 13.24 -12.76 -12.95
CA MET A 159 13.95 -11.50 -12.75
C MET A 159 13.47 -10.74 -11.52
N ALA A 160 12.16 -10.68 -11.27
CA ALA A 160 11.60 -10.04 -10.10
C ALA A 160 12.02 -10.77 -8.81
N SER A 161 12.05 -12.11 -8.83
CA SER A 161 12.52 -12.91 -7.70
C SER A 161 14.00 -12.69 -7.41
N GLU A 162 14.83 -12.61 -8.45
CA GLU A 162 16.26 -12.33 -8.33
C GLU A 162 16.52 -10.94 -7.75
N LEU A 163 15.82 -9.91 -8.24
CA LEU A 163 15.91 -8.53 -7.73
C LEU A 163 15.43 -8.39 -6.29
N CYS A 164 14.38 -9.15 -5.92
CA CYS A 164 13.73 -9.04 -4.61
C CYS A 164 14.25 -10.07 -3.59
N LYS A 165 15.22 -10.91 -3.93
CA LYS A 165 15.72 -12.00 -3.07
C LYS A 165 16.05 -11.55 -1.65
N GLU A 166 16.74 -10.44 -1.50
CA GLU A 166 17.11 -9.89 -0.19
C GLU A 166 15.90 -9.35 0.58
N TYR A 167 14.93 -8.75 -0.13
CA TYR A 167 13.71 -8.24 0.46
C TYR A 167 12.79 -9.37 0.93
N ILE A 168 12.68 -10.44 0.14
CA ILE A 168 11.92 -11.65 0.50
C ILE A 168 12.57 -12.29 1.75
N ALA A 169 13.87 -12.53 1.74
CA ALA A 169 14.57 -13.11 2.89
C ALA A 169 14.44 -12.26 4.16
N LYS A 170 14.52 -10.93 4.03
CA LYS A 170 14.34 -10.01 5.15
C LYS A 170 12.90 -10.01 5.67
N ASN A 171 11.92 -10.10 4.78
CA ASN A 171 10.51 -10.19 5.16
C ASN A 171 10.20 -11.52 5.85
N ASP A 172 10.78 -12.65 5.37
CA ASP A 172 10.64 -13.97 5.99
C ASP A 172 11.31 -14.00 7.38
N GLU A 173 12.50 -13.40 7.53
CA GLU A 173 13.16 -13.26 8.82
C GLU A 173 12.34 -12.40 9.80
N LEU A 174 11.76 -11.31 9.33
CA LEU A 174 10.86 -10.47 10.11
C LEU A 174 9.57 -11.23 10.50
N ALA A 175 8.98 -11.99 9.57
CA ALA A 175 7.81 -12.82 9.85
C ALA A 175 8.11 -13.92 10.87
N ASN A 176 9.29 -14.56 10.78
CA ASN A 176 9.72 -15.57 11.74
C ASN A 176 10.08 -15.01 13.13
N LYS A 177 10.51 -13.75 13.22
CA LYS A 177 10.83 -13.09 14.50
C LYS A 177 9.63 -12.44 15.17
N ASN A 178 8.60 -12.09 14.39
CA ASN A 178 7.45 -11.32 14.86
C ASN A 178 6.20 -12.19 14.85
N ASP A 179 5.74 -12.56 16.03
CA ASP A 179 4.37 -13.04 16.18
C ASP A 179 3.41 -11.86 15.98
N MET A 180 2.88 -11.73 14.76
CA MET A 180 1.95 -10.66 14.42
C MET A 180 0.70 -10.66 15.30
N THR A 181 0.39 -11.78 15.97
CA THR A 181 -0.72 -11.83 16.93
C THR A 181 -0.46 -10.99 18.17
N ALA A 182 0.81 -10.62 18.44
CA ALA A 182 1.16 -9.69 19.51
C ALA A 182 0.48 -8.32 19.33
N LEU A 183 0.25 -7.86 18.09
CA LEU A 183 -0.46 -6.63 17.80
C LEU A 183 -1.94 -6.68 18.25
N PHE A 184 -2.55 -7.86 18.28
CA PHE A 184 -3.92 -8.04 18.80
C PHE A 184 -4.01 -7.94 20.32
N ARG A 185 -2.86 -7.87 21.04
CA ARG A 185 -2.81 -7.62 22.48
C ARG A 185 -2.90 -6.12 22.82
N ILE A 186 -2.72 -5.24 21.82
CA ILE A 186 -2.97 -3.82 22.01
C ILE A 186 -4.47 -3.63 22.29
N GLY A 187 -4.80 -3.00 23.40
CA GLY A 187 -6.19 -2.70 23.76
C GLY A 187 -6.75 -1.60 22.86
N TYR A 188 -7.85 -1.90 22.18
CA TYR A 188 -8.56 -0.94 21.34
C TYR A 188 -9.99 -0.79 21.81
N GLY A 189 -10.51 0.45 21.80
CA GLY A 189 -11.94 0.71 21.76
C GLY A 189 -12.51 0.45 20.36
N LEU A 190 -13.84 0.56 20.23
CA LEU A 190 -14.51 0.52 18.94
C LEU A 190 -15.36 1.78 18.76
N TYR A 191 -15.27 2.36 17.56
CA TYR A 191 -15.81 3.67 17.27
C TYR A 191 -16.50 3.68 15.90
N VAL A 192 -17.57 4.47 15.80
CA VAL A 192 -18.12 4.86 14.49
C VAL A 192 -17.62 6.26 14.18
N VAL A 193 -16.82 6.39 13.13
CA VAL A 193 -16.42 7.71 12.62
C VAL A 193 -17.40 8.14 11.54
N THR A 194 -17.99 9.32 11.70
CA THR A 194 -18.93 9.89 10.73
C THR A 194 -18.32 11.07 10.00
N SER A 195 -18.74 11.25 8.76
CA SER A 195 -18.30 12.30 7.84
C SER A 195 -19.41 12.63 6.83
N ASN A 196 -19.27 13.74 6.11
CA ASN A 196 -20.19 14.13 5.04
C ASN A 196 -19.41 14.69 3.86
N ASP A 197 -19.70 14.26 2.63
CA ASP A 197 -19.04 14.69 1.40
C ASP A 197 -19.68 15.91 0.74
N GLY A 198 -20.62 16.57 1.42
CA GLY A 198 -21.43 17.67 0.92
C GLY A 198 -22.73 17.22 0.22
N LYS A 199 -22.89 15.91 -0.02
CA LYS A 199 -24.09 15.32 -0.66
C LYS A 199 -24.79 14.32 0.24
N LYS A 200 -24.02 13.46 0.93
CA LYS A 200 -24.56 12.45 1.81
C LYS A 200 -23.68 12.23 3.04
N ASP A 201 -24.32 11.79 4.11
CA ASP A 201 -23.66 11.37 5.31
C ASP A 201 -23.05 9.98 5.13
N ASN A 202 -21.95 9.73 5.81
CA ASN A 202 -21.26 8.45 5.79
C ASN A 202 -20.70 8.12 7.18
N GLY A 203 -20.46 6.83 7.43
CA GLY A 203 -19.83 6.34 8.65
C GLY A 203 -19.03 5.07 8.41
N LEU A 204 -18.02 4.84 9.24
CA LEU A 204 -17.22 3.61 9.22
C LEU A 204 -16.83 3.21 10.65
N ILE A 205 -16.61 1.90 10.85
CA ILE A 205 -16.02 1.38 12.08
C ILE A 205 -14.50 1.57 12.04
N VAL A 206 -13.94 2.07 13.12
CA VAL A 206 -12.50 2.08 13.39
C VAL A 206 -12.22 1.64 14.83
N ASN A 207 -11.04 1.11 15.06
CA ASN A 207 -10.53 0.75 16.39
C ASN A 207 -9.30 1.58 16.79
N THR A 208 -8.81 2.42 15.90
CA THR A 208 -7.54 3.15 16.01
C THR A 208 -7.78 4.64 16.31
N VAL A 209 -8.45 4.91 17.40
CA VAL A 209 -8.63 6.26 17.97
C VAL A 209 -7.82 6.34 19.25
N THR A 210 -6.94 7.35 19.35
CA THR A 210 -6.04 7.51 20.49
C THR A 210 -5.96 8.97 20.90
N GLN A 211 -6.15 9.26 22.19
CA GLN A 211 -5.86 10.57 22.76
C GLN A 211 -4.34 10.83 22.69
N LEU A 212 -3.95 12.00 22.18
CA LEU A 212 -2.55 12.39 22.07
C LEU A 212 -2.14 13.36 23.18
N THR A 213 -2.96 14.35 23.43
CA THR A 213 -2.70 15.39 24.44
C THR A 213 -4.00 15.77 25.15
N ASP A 214 -3.86 16.31 26.35
CA ASP A 214 -4.97 16.81 27.19
C ASP A 214 -5.05 18.35 27.19
N SER A 215 -3.99 19.05 26.82
CA SER A 215 -3.95 20.51 26.76
C SER A 215 -3.01 20.97 25.63
N PRO A 216 -3.53 21.38 24.47
CA PRO A 216 -4.92 21.27 24.01
C PRO A 216 -5.37 19.84 23.79
N PHE A 217 -6.69 19.58 23.83
CA PHE A 217 -7.24 18.25 23.53
C PHE A 217 -6.97 17.87 22.07
N ARG A 218 -6.17 16.82 21.86
CA ARG A 218 -5.89 16.25 20.56
C ARG A 218 -6.12 14.75 20.54
N VAL A 219 -6.62 14.29 19.41
CA VAL A 219 -6.91 12.87 19.13
C VAL A 219 -6.33 12.49 17.78
N ALA A 220 -5.69 11.34 17.72
CA ALA A 220 -5.31 10.70 16.44
C ALA A 220 -6.37 9.69 16.03
N VAL A 221 -6.70 9.67 14.74
CA VAL A 221 -7.58 8.68 14.12
C VAL A 221 -6.87 8.10 12.90
N ASN A 222 -6.63 6.79 12.89
CA ASN A 222 -6.02 6.13 11.73
C ASN A 222 -7.12 5.46 10.88
N ILE A 223 -7.12 5.75 9.58
CA ILE A 223 -8.12 5.23 8.65
C ILE A 223 -7.42 4.63 7.43
N ASN A 224 -7.83 3.41 7.07
CA ASN A 224 -7.33 2.76 5.86
C ASN A 224 -7.67 3.59 4.62
N LYS A 225 -6.68 3.81 3.75
CA LYS A 225 -6.80 4.65 2.54
C LYS A 225 -7.79 4.10 1.49
N THR A 226 -8.11 2.82 1.55
CA THR A 226 -9.13 2.21 0.67
C THR A 226 -10.55 2.58 1.07
N ASN A 227 -10.78 3.01 2.33
CA ASN A 227 -12.09 3.43 2.82
C ASN A 227 -12.53 4.77 2.19
N TYR A 228 -13.78 4.83 1.77
CA TYR A 228 -14.36 6.05 1.22
C TYR A 228 -14.26 7.24 2.18
N SER A 229 -14.55 7.02 3.46
CA SER A 229 -14.48 8.07 4.50
C SER A 229 -13.08 8.69 4.63
N HIS A 230 -12.01 7.94 4.35
CA HIS A 230 -10.64 8.48 4.35
C HIS A 230 -10.53 9.68 3.39
N HIS A 231 -11.02 9.52 2.15
CA HIS A 231 -10.98 10.58 1.13
C HIS A 231 -11.85 11.76 1.53
N VAL A 232 -13.06 11.49 2.02
CA VAL A 232 -14.00 12.52 2.47
C VAL A 232 -13.37 13.36 3.59
N ILE A 233 -12.86 12.71 4.64
CA ILE A 233 -12.25 13.41 5.79
C ILE A 233 -11.00 14.18 5.38
N LYS A 234 -10.18 13.63 4.50
CA LYS A 234 -8.99 14.33 3.97
C LYS A 234 -9.37 15.60 3.20
N GLN A 235 -10.51 15.60 2.52
CA GLN A 235 -11.01 16.74 1.75
C GLN A 235 -11.72 17.77 2.62
N THR A 236 -12.56 17.34 3.57
CA THR A 236 -13.40 18.22 4.37
C THR A 236 -12.73 18.75 5.65
N GLY A 237 -11.74 18.01 6.15
CA GLY A 237 -11.00 18.36 7.35
C GLY A 237 -11.78 18.18 8.67
N VAL A 238 -12.95 17.53 8.65
CA VAL A 238 -13.79 17.32 9.82
C VAL A 238 -14.34 15.91 9.91
N MET A 239 -14.55 15.44 11.14
CA MET A 239 -15.19 14.15 11.43
C MET A 239 -15.79 14.16 12.84
N ASN A 240 -16.74 13.26 13.09
CA ASN A 240 -17.13 12.92 14.46
C ASN A 240 -16.66 11.51 14.79
N VAL A 241 -16.27 11.29 16.02
CA VAL A 241 -15.96 9.98 16.60
C VAL A 241 -17.03 9.64 17.62
N ASN A 242 -17.74 8.54 17.42
CA ASN A 242 -18.78 8.03 18.33
C ASN A 242 -18.23 6.79 19.04
N CYS A 243 -18.08 6.85 20.35
CA CYS A 243 -17.59 5.76 21.18
C CYS A 243 -18.69 4.73 21.40
N LEU A 244 -18.55 3.53 20.83
CA LEU A 244 -19.54 2.47 20.96
C LEU A 244 -19.61 1.96 22.39
N SER A 245 -20.81 1.77 22.90
CA SER A 245 -21.07 1.10 24.18
C SER A 245 -21.21 -0.41 24.00
N VAL A 246 -21.04 -1.16 25.09
CA VAL A 246 -21.20 -2.63 25.09
C VAL A 246 -22.60 -3.10 24.67
N GLU A 247 -23.58 -2.22 24.62
CA GLU A 247 -24.94 -2.50 24.15
C GLU A 247 -25.08 -2.49 22.62
N ALA A 248 -24.05 -2.07 21.89
CA ALA A 248 -24.12 -2.01 20.43
C ALA A 248 -24.26 -3.41 19.83
N PRO A 249 -25.37 -3.69 19.11
CA PRO A 249 -25.61 -4.98 18.48
C PRO A 249 -24.76 -5.16 17.24
N PHE A 250 -24.64 -6.40 16.75
CA PHE A 250 -23.85 -6.70 15.56
C PHE A 250 -24.33 -5.93 14.31
N SER A 251 -25.59 -5.58 14.20
CA SER A 251 -26.15 -4.79 13.10
C SER A 251 -25.48 -3.42 12.91
N VAL A 252 -24.94 -2.82 13.98
CA VAL A 252 -24.14 -1.59 13.87
C VAL A 252 -22.86 -1.84 13.08
N PHE A 253 -22.24 -3.00 13.30
CA PHE A 253 -21.03 -3.41 12.57
C PHE A 253 -21.32 -3.78 11.12
N GLU A 254 -22.48 -4.42 10.83
CA GLU A 254 -22.92 -4.67 9.48
C GLU A 254 -23.15 -3.36 8.70
N GLN A 255 -23.80 -2.38 9.32
CA GLN A 255 -24.11 -1.09 8.71
C GLN A 255 -22.84 -0.26 8.43
N PHE A 256 -21.95 -0.13 9.40
CA PHE A 256 -20.81 0.78 9.30
C PHE A 256 -19.49 0.08 8.92
N GLY A 257 -19.36 -1.22 9.14
CA GLY A 257 -18.14 -2.00 8.90
C GLY A 257 -18.13 -2.75 7.57
N PHE A 258 -19.25 -3.36 7.17
CA PHE A 258 -19.27 -4.28 6.01
C PHE A 258 -19.87 -3.68 4.72
N GLN A 259 -20.32 -2.43 4.77
CA GLN A 259 -20.87 -1.74 3.61
C GLN A 259 -20.00 -0.55 3.21
N SER A 260 -19.95 -0.26 1.90
CA SER A 260 -19.23 0.91 1.41
C SER A 260 -20.16 2.11 1.27
N GLY A 261 -19.79 3.26 1.85
CA GLY A 261 -20.51 4.51 1.65
C GLY A 261 -20.48 5.04 0.21
N ARG A 262 -19.71 4.44 -0.69
CA ARG A 262 -19.76 4.75 -2.13
C ARG A 262 -21.05 4.26 -2.75
N SER A 263 -21.50 3.05 -2.39
CA SER A 263 -22.64 2.36 -2.99
C SER A 263 -23.91 2.43 -2.16
N VAL A 264 -23.79 2.66 -0.83
CA VAL A 264 -24.92 2.62 0.09
C VAL A 264 -25.03 3.93 0.87
N ASP A 265 -26.24 4.46 1.03
CA ASP A 265 -26.50 5.50 2.02
C ASP A 265 -26.79 4.82 3.37
N LYS A 266 -25.83 4.91 4.28
CA LYS A 266 -25.86 4.23 5.57
C LYS A 266 -26.84 4.87 6.57
N PHE A 267 -27.36 6.06 6.27
CA PHE A 267 -28.29 6.79 7.14
C PHE A 267 -29.67 6.99 6.49
N ALA A 268 -29.90 6.37 5.32
CA ALA A 268 -31.18 6.51 4.59
C ALA A 268 -32.36 6.17 5.48
N GLY A 269 -33.35 7.08 5.52
CA GLY A 269 -34.59 6.89 6.28
C GLY A 269 -34.46 6.96 7.81
N GLN A 270 -33.27 7.26 8.34
CA GLN A 270 -33.05 7.38 9.77
C GLN A 270 -33.22 8.84 10.24
N LYS A 271 -33.84 9.03 11.43
CA LYS A 271 -33.77 10.30 12.13
C LYS A 271 -32.38 10.43 12.73
N VAL A 272 -31.69 11.53 12.41
CA VAL A 272 -30.30 11.74 12.81
C VAL A 272 -30.14 12.99 13.68
N ASN A 273 -29.22 12.94 14.61
CA ASN A 273 -28.77 14.08 15.38
C ASN A 273 -27.48 14.64 14.80
N ARG A 274 -27.26 15.95 14.90
CA ARG A 274 -26.06 16.61 14.40
C ARG A 274 -25.38 17.38 15.52
N SER A 275 -24.07 17.33 15.52
CA SER A 275 -23.19 18.13 16.37
C SER A 275 -22.95 19.52 15.77
N ASP A 276 -22.23 20.37 16.48
CA ASP A 276 -21.98 21.76 16.09
C ASP A 276 -21.24 21.91 14.74
N ASN A 277 -20.45 20.90 14.33
CA ASN A 277 -19.82 20.86 13.01
C ASN A 277 -20.73 20.37 11.87
N GLY A 278 -22.01 20.11 12.16
CA GLY A 278 -23.02 19.67 11.19
C GLY A 278 -23.01 18.18 10.87
N LEU A 279 -22.05 17.41 11.37
CA LEU A 279 -21.96 15.97 11.13
C LEU A 279 -22.86 15.18 12.08
N ILE A 280 -23.26 13.98 11.65
CA ILE A 280 -24.08 13.09 12.46
C ILE A 280 -23.28 12.58 13.67
N PHE A 281 -23.91 12.59 14.85
CA PHE A 281 -23.57 11.69 15.94
C PHE A 281 -24.71 10.71 16.18
N LEU A 282 -24.38 9.49 16.62
CA LEU A 282 -25.36 8.44 16.87
C LEU A 282 -26.14 8.75 18.15
N ASP A 283 -27.42 8.43 18.17
CA ASP A 283 -28.32 8.62 19.31
C ASP A 283 -28.43 7.38 20.22
N LYS A 284 -27.94 6.24 19.71
CA LYS A 284 -28.01 4.94 20.38
C LYS A 284 -26.69 4.20 20.28
N TYR A 285 -26.46 3.30 21.23
CA TYR A 285 -25.32 2.40 21.24
C TYR A 285 -23.96 3.07 21.39
N ILE A 286 -23.95 4.32 21.85
CA ILE A 286 -22.74 5.09 22.19
C ILE A 286 -22.81 5.59 23.63
N ASN A 287 -21.66 5.79 24.22
CA ASN A 287 -21.55 6.42 25.53
C ASN A 287 -20.96 7.84 25.48
N ALA A 288 -20.26 8.18 24.42
CA ALA A 288 -19.73 9.51 24.16
C ALA A 288 -19.57 9.78 22.66
N PHE A 289 -19.51 11.05 22.29
CA PHE A 289 -19.02 11.44 20.96
C PHE A 289 -18.08 12.64 21.06
N MET A 290 -17.26 12.81 20.04
CA MET A 290 -16.34 13.94 19.86
C MET A 290 -16.42 14.46 18.44
N SER A 291 -16.54 15.79 18.30
CA SER A 291 -16.37 16.47 17.02
C SER A 291 -14.92 16.88 16.85
N LEU A 292 -14.33 16.51 15.72
CA LEU A 292 -12.91 16.66 15.45
C LEU A 292 -12.67 17.51 14.21
N LYS A 293 -11.66 18.40 14.31
CA LYS A 293 -11.11 19.15 13.19
C LYS A 293 -9.68 18.70 12.93
N VAL A 294 -9.39 18.29 11.70
CA VAL A 294 -8.06 17.84 11.27
C VAL A 294 -7.08 19.01 11.30
N GLU A 295 -6.00 18.88 12.05
CA GLU A 295 -4.87 19.82 12.08
C GLU A 295 -3.72 19.35 11.20
N GLN A 296 -3.46 18.03 11.16
CA GLN A 296 -2.37 17.44 10.39
C GLN A 296 -2.77 16.07 9.86
N TYR A 297 -2.29 15.76 8.66
CA TYR A 297 -2.40 14.43 8.05
C TYR A 297 -1.01 13.84 7.87
N VAL A 298 -0.84 12.57 8.27
CA VAL A 298 0.39 11.80 8.07
C VAL A 298 0.07 10.56 7.25
N ASP A 299 0.79 10.39 6.14
CA ASP A 299 0.67 9.19 5.31
C ASP A 299 1.50 8.06 5.89
N LEU A 300 0.86 6.95 6.24
CA LEU A 300 1.48 5.75 6.81
C LEU A 300 1.51 4.58 5.80
N GLY A 301 1.47 4.84 4.50
CA GLY A 301 1.41 3.82 3.47
C GLY A 301 0.00 3.30 3.24
N THR A 302 -0.44 2.26 3.94
CA THR A 302 -1.79 1.69 3.83
C THR A 302 -2.87 2.51 4.52
N HIS A 303 -2.50 3.28 5.54
CA HIS A 303 -3.39 4.11 6.36
C HIS A 303 -2.99 5.58 6.30
N GLY A 304 -3.93 6.45 6.57
CA GLY A 304 -3.69 7.85 6.88
C GLY A 304 -3.99 8.11 8.35
N MET A 305 -3.07 8.77 9.05
CA MET A 305 -3.29 9.25 10.42
C MET A 305 -3.71 10.71 10.38
N PHE A 306 -4.88 10.97 10.95
CA PHE A 306 -5.43 12.30 11.12
C PHE A 306 -5.20 12.75 12.57
N ILE A 307 -4.37 13.77 12.75
CA ILE A 307 -4.17 14.44 14.05
C ILE A 307 -5.17 15.57 14.12
N CYS A 308 -6.05 15.52 15.10
CA CYS A 308 -7.22 16.40 15.19
C CYS A 308 -7.29 17.11 16.53
N SER A 309 -7.75 18.37 16.51
CA SER A 309 -8.26 19.05 17.70
C SER A 309 -9.70 18.64 17.98
N VAL A 310 -10.06 18.54 19.26
CA VAL A 310 -11.43 18.30 19.72
C VAL A 310 -12.15 19.64 19.81
N THR A 311 -13.20 19.80 19.00
CA THR A 311 -14.01 21.04 18.99
C THR A 311 -15.26 20.94 19.85
N GLU A 312 -15.78 19.73 20.05
CA GLU A 312 -16.91 19.41 20.91
C GLU A 312 -16.72 17.98 21.45
N ALA A 313 -17.08 17.74 22.70
CA ALA A 313 -17.12 16.41 23.31
C ALA A 313 -18.25 16.30 24.30
N ARG A 314 -19.00 15.21 24.26
CA ARG A 314 -20.12 14.94 25.17
C ARG A 314 -20.15 13.48 25.59
N VAL A 315 -20.40 13.25 26.89
CA VAL A 315 -20.83 11.96 27.40
C VAL A 315 -22.35 11.90 27.26
N VAL A 316 -22.85 10.82 26.65
CA VAL A 316 -24.29 10.65 26.36
C VAL A 316 -24.92 9.50 27.13
N SER A 317 -24.12 8.58 27.67
CA SER A 317 -24.58 7.55 28.60
C SER A 317 -23.47 7.08 29.53
N ASP A 318 -23.85 6.43 30.64
CA ASP A 318 -22.91 5.82 31.59
C ASP A 318 -22.55 4.36 31.24
N GLN A 319 -22.92 3.91 30.06
CA GLN A 319 -22.60 2.54 29.57
C GLN A 319 -21.11 2.37 29.40
N GLU A 320 -20.62 1.14 29.61
CA GLU A 320 -19.22 0.81 29.41
C GLU A 320 -18.86 0.91 27.92
N THR A 321 -17.64 1.43 27.62
CA THR A 321 -17.11 1.51 26.25
C THR A 321 -16.80 0.12 25.73
N MET A 322 -17.24 -0.20 24.51
CA MET A 322 -16.94 -1.46 23.86
C MET A 322 -15.46 -1.55 23.48
N SER A 323 -14.76 -2.51 24.04
CA SER A 323 -13.42 -2.88 23.59
C SER A 323 -13.48 -3.84 22.40
N TYR A 324 -12.44 -3.86 21.59
CA TYR A 324 -12.31 -4.83 20.50
C TYR A 324 -12.36 -6.28 21.01
N THR A 325 -11.76 -6.54 22.18
CA THR A 325 -11.81 -7.85 22.83
C THR A 325 -13.23 -8.25 23.24
N TYR A 326 -14.00 -7.29 23.77
CA TYR A 326 -15.41 -7.52 24.13
C TYR A 326 -16.24 -7.87 22.89
N TYR A 327 -16.08 -7.09 21.81
CA TYR A 327 -16.74 -7.34 20.53
C TYR A 327 -16.46 -8.76 20.01
N GLN A 328 -15.20 -9.17 19.98
CA GLN A 328 -14.81 -10.50 19.49
C GLN A 328 -15.41 -11.65 20.29
N LYS A 329 -15.60 -11.46 21.60
CA LYS A 329 -16.12 -12.50 22.51
C LYS A 329 -17.65 -12.54 22.57
N ASN A 330 -18.32 -11.40 22.53
CA ASN A 330 -19.71 -11.26 22.93
C ASN A 330 -20.65 -10.77 21.81
N VAL A 331 -20.16 -10.04 20.82
CA VAL A 331 -21.00 -9.39 19.82
C VAL A 331 -20.84 -10.01 18.42
N LYS A 332 -19.61 -10.34 18.07
CA LYS A 332 -19.31 -10.95 16.76
C LYS A 332 -19.98 -12.35 16.69
N PRO A 333 -20.80 -12.60 15.65
CA PRO A 333 -21.36 -13.93 15.45
C PRO A 333 -20.26 -14.99 15.36
N LYS A 334 -20.41 -16.09 16.08
CA LYS A 334 -19.55 -17.25 15.90
C LYS A 334 -20.00 -17.97 14.63
N PRO A 335 -19.09 -18.31 13.71
CA PRO A 335 -19.46 -19.10 12.54
C PRO A 335 -20.05 -20.43 12.98
N GLU A 336 -21.20 -20.78 12.45
CA GLU A 336 -21.76 -22.15 12.59
C GLU A 336 -20.96 -23.07 11.66
N THR A 337 -19.88 -23.65 12.19
CA THR A 337 -18.97 -24.54 11.43
C THR A 337 -19.31 -26.00 11.58
N GLU A 338 -20.23 -26.39 12.49
CA GLU A 338 -20.61 -27.78 12.69
C GLU A 338 -21.15 -28.41 11.39
N GLY A 339 -20.46 -29.45 10.93
CA GLY A 339 -20.83 -30.18 9.71
C GLY A 339 -20.46 -29.50 8.38
N LYS A 340 -19.81 -28.33 8.41
CA LYS A 340 -19.35 -27.65 7.20
C LYS A 340 -17.86 -27.93 6.96
N LYS A 341 -17.51 -28.10 5.68
CA LYS A 341 -16.13 -28.20 5.22
C LYS A 341 -15.75 -26.93 4.46
N GLY A 342 -14.47 -26.57 4.51
CA GLY A 342 -13.96 -25.42 3.78
C GLY A 342 -13.16 -24.47 4.66
N PHE A 343 -13.27 -23.18 4.42
CA PHE A 343 -12.48 -22.15 5.10
C PHE A 343 -13.40 -21.07 5.67
N VAL A 344 -13.09 -20.59 6.87
CA VAL A 344 -13.85 -19.53 7.53
C VAL A 344 -13.03 -18.24 7.59
N CYS A 345 -13.64 -17.13 7.20
CA CYS A 345 -13.02 -15.81 7.33
C CYS A 345 -12.97 -15.41 8.81
N LYS A 346 -11.76 -15.25 9.37
CA LYS A 346 -11.52 -14.83 10.76
C LYS A 346 -12.12 -13.46 11.09
N VAL A 347 -12.29 -12.61 10.08
CA VAL A 347 -12.80 -11.25 10.27
C VAL A 347 -14.31 -11.20 10.43
N CYS A 348 -15.08 -11.86 9.55
CA CYS A 348 -16.54 -11.74 9.54
C CYS A 348 -17.30 -13.06 9.72
N GLY A 349 -16.62 -14.20 9.75
CA GLY A 349 -17.25 -15.51 9.90
C GLY A 349 -17.85 -16.08 8.60
N TYR A 350 -17.62 -15.44 7.44
CA TYR A 350 -18.03 -15.99 6.14
C TYR A 350 -17.36 -17.34 5.90
N ILE A 351 -18.11 -18.34 5.48
CA ILE A 351 -17.63 -19.67 5.15
C ILE A 351 -17.51 -19.80 3.63
N TYR A 352 -16.31 -20.11 3.16
CA TYR A 352 -16.04 -20.54 1.80
C TYR A 352 -16.06 -22.06 1.76
N GLU A 353 -17.01 -22.63 1.02
CA GLU A 353 -17.19 -24.07 0.85
C GLU A 353 -16.36 -24.54 -0.36
N GLY A 354 -15.12 -24.99 -0.09
CA GLY A 354 -14.19 -25.51 -1.09
C GLY A 354 -13.10 -26.33 -0.43
N ASP A 355 -12.52 -27.30 -1.16
CA ASP A 355 -11.45 -28.15 -0.64
C ASP A 355 -10.12 -27.39 -0.55
N GLU A 356 -9.91 -26.37 -1.41
CA GLU A 356 -8.74 -25.50 -1.42
C GLU A 356 -9.17 -24.04 -1.42
N LEU A 357 -8.41 -23.20 -0.70
CA LEU A 357 -8.65 -21.76 -0.67
C LEU A 357 -7.92 -21.07 -1.84
N PRO A 358 -8.62 -20.38 -2.77
CA PRO A 358 -7.96 -19.62 -3.84
C PRO A 358 -7.04 -18.54 -3.26
N GLU A 359 -5.83 -18.39 -3.80
CA GLU A 359 -4.86 -17.38 -3.35
C GLU A 359 -5.37 -15.94 -3.50
N ASP A 360 -6.23 -15.71 -4.49
CA ASP A 360 -6.83 -14.41 -4.82
C ASP A 360 -8.22 -14.20 -4.23
N ILE A 361 -8.67 -15.10 -3.33
CA ILE A 361 -9.98 -14.97 -2.71
C ILE A 361 -10.12 -13.65 -1.99
N ILE A 362 -11.23 -12.98 -2.25
CA ILE A 362 -11.67 -11.79 -1.51
C ILE A 362 -12.98 -12.13 -0.83
N CYS A 363 -13.01 -12.04 0.48
CA CYS A 363 -14.23 -12.29 1.25
C CYS A 363 -15.40 -11.43 0.70
N PRO A 364 -16.52 -12.02 0.30
CA PRO A 364 -17.64 -11.27 -0.28
C PRO A 364 -18.29 -10.31 0.71
N LEU A 365 -18.17 -10.58 2.04
CA LEU A 365 -18.75 -9.76 3.09
C LEU A 365 -17.81 -8.63 3.52
N CYS A 366 -16.62 -8.94 3.97
CA CYS A 366 -15.70 -7.95 4.59
C CYS A 366 -14.55 -7.51 3.68
N LYS A 367 -14.42 -8.09 2.48
CA LYS A 367 -13.41 -7.75 1.46
C LYS A 367 -11.95 -8.03 1.87
N HIS A 368 -11.73 -8.86 2.88
CA HIS A 368 -10.40 -9.33 3.28
C HIS A 368 -9.92 -10.47 2.38
N GLY A 369 -8.61 -10.62 2.24
CA GLY A 369 -7.98 -11.62 1.38
C GLY A 369 -7.76 -12.98 2.03
N ALA A 370 -7.10 -13.90 1.32
CA ALA A 370 -6.86 -15.30 1.72
C ALA A 370 -6.20 -15.44 3.10
N VAL A 371 -5.31 -14.54 3.48
CA VAL A 371 -4.58 -14.55 4.77
C VAL A 371 -5.51 -14.48 6.01
N ASP A 372 -6.73 -13.99 5.81
CA ASP A 372 -7.74 -13.87 6.86
C ASP A 372 -8.69 -15.06 6.91
N PHE A 373 -8.44 -16.11 6.15
CA PHE A 373 -9.19 -17.36 6.19
C PHE A 373 -8.41 -18.45 6.93
N GLU A 374 -9.14 -19.31 7.61
CA GLU A 374 -8.59 -20.52 8.24
C GLU A 374 -9.45 -21.74 7.91
N PRO A 375 -8.85 -22.95 7.80
CA PRO A 375 -9.62 -24.15 7.52
C PRO A 375 -10.58 -24.46 8.67
N ILE A 376 -11.80 -24.90 8.32
CA ILE A 376 -12.77 -25.41 9.29
C ILE A 376 -12.29 -26.81 9.73
N GLN A 377 -12.06 -26.98 11.03
CA GLN A 377 -11.64 -28.25 11.64
C GLN A 377 -12.79 -29.19 11.87
#